data_73bbbd660806d17b4d3bba775f2a7880
#
_entry.id   73bbbd660806d17b4d3bba775f2a7880
#
_cell.length_a   1.000
_cell.length_b   1.000
_cell.length_c   1.000
_cell.angle_alpha   90.00
_cell.angle_beta   90.00
_cell.angle_gamma   90.00
#
_symmetry.space_group_name_H-M   'P 1'
#
loop_
_entity.id
_entity.type
_entity.pdbx_description
1 polymer ?
#
loop_
_entity_poly.entity_id
_entity_poly.type
_entity_poly.pdbx_seq_one_letter_code
_entity_poly.pdbx_strand_id
1 'polypeptide(L)'
;MLQMGQVATSSSVQSRLLSPPADTASNKLNILDNLNEPQLAAVTLPPRHALILAGAGSGKTRVLTTRIAWLISTGQVSPQALLAVTFTNKAAKEMLARLAAMLPINAKGMWIGTFHGLCNRMLRAHYRDAGLPQLFQILDSADQLAAIKRLLKSLNVDDEKFPPRELTWFINAQK
;
A
#
# COMPACT_ATOMS: atom_id res chain seq x y z
N MET A 1 10.05 74.03 -10.70
CA MET A 1 9.56 73.50 -11.98
C MET A 1 10.07 72.09 -12.11
N LEU A 2 9.34 71.14 -11.60
CA LEU A 2 9.73 69.71 -11.53
C LEU A 2 8.56 68.91 -12.11
N GLN A 3 8.81 68.22 -13.24
CA GLN A 3 7.88 67.37 -13.93
C GLN A 3 7.68 66.06 -13.20
N MET A 4 6.44 65.67 -12.93
CA MET A 4 6.05 64.41 -12.39
C MET A 4 6.05 63.37 -13.54
N GLY A 5 6.88 62.32 -13.38
CA GLY A 5 6.88 61.15 -14.22
C GLY A 5 5.72 60.21 -13.87
N GLN A 6 4.96 59.85 -14.88
CA GLN A 6 3.88 58.89 -14.82
C GLN A 6 4.41 57.46 -14.59
N VAL A 7 3.92 56.78 -13.59
CA VAL A 7 4.15 55.35 -13.35
C VAL A 7 3.11 54.59 -14.19
N ALA A 8 3.57 53.83 -15.16
CA ALA A 8 2.74 52.92 -15.95
C ALA A 8 2.42 51.68 -15.11
N THR A 9 1.17 51.48 -14.79
CA THR A 9 0.62 50.24 -14.23
C THR A 9 0.46 49.21 -15.34
N SER A 10 1.36 48.23 -15.37
CA SER A 10 1.23 47.06 -16.25
C SER A 10 0.31 46.05 -15.55
N SER A 11 -0.96 46.11 -15.91
CA SER A 11 -1.97 45.06 -15.61
C SER A 11 -1.96 44.08 -16.79
N SER A 12 -1.59 42.84 -16.55
CA SER A 12 -2.12 41.64 -17.21
C SER A 12 -1.23 40.43 -16.90
N VAL A 13 -1.36 39.87 -15.70
CA VAL A 13 -1.04 38.44 -15.50
C VAL A 13 -2.29 37.66 -15.79
N GLN A 14 -2.45 37.31 -17.06
CA GLN A 14 -3.44 36.35 -17.50
C GLN A 14 -3.10 35.01 -16.89
N SER A 15 -3.88 34.58 -15.90
CA SER A 15 -3.93 33.23 -15.39
C SER A 15 -4.28 32.28 -16.55
N ARG A 16 -3.26 31.66 -17.15
CA ARG A 16 -3.44 30.46 -17.97
C ARG A 16 -3.92 29.37 -17.04
N LEU A 17 -5.23 29.17 -16.95
CA LEU A 17 -5.83 27.92 -16.54
C LEU A 17 -5.32 26.85 -17.50
N LEU A 18 -4.34 26.07 -17.07
CA LEU A 18 -3.90 24.86 -17.75
C LEU A 18 -5.11 23.92 -17.78
N SER A 19 -5.79 23.85 -18.91
CA SER A 19 -6.73 22.77 -19.18
C SER A 19 -5.99 21.44 -19.00
N PRO A 20 -6.54 20.46 -18.27
CA PRO A 20 -5.89 19.15 -18.16
C PRO A 20 -5.75 18.55 -19.56
N PRO A 21 -4.65 17.85 -19.87
CA PRO A 21 -4.43 17.26 -21.17
C PRO A 21 -5.59 16.33 -21.54
N ALA A 22 -6.06 16.40 -22.78
CA ALA A 22 -7.21 15.68 -23.32
C ALA A 22 -7.13 14.15 -23.12
N ASP A 23 -5.92 13.59 -23.06
CA ASP A 23 -5.66 12.18 -22.82
C ASP A 23 -6.12 11.67 -21.44
N THR A 24 -6.17 12.54 -20.43
CA THR A 24 -6.64 12.16 -19.08
C THR A 24 -8.14 11.88 -19.01
N ALA A 25 -8.94 12.53 -19.84
CA ALA A 25 -10.39 12.34 -19.85
C ALA A 25 -10.78 11.03 -20.54
N SER A 26 -10.13 10.68 -21.65
CA SER A 26 -10.36 9.43 -22.37
C SER A 26 -9.99 8.20 -21.53
N ASN A 27 -8.85 8.25 -20.83
CA ASN A 27 -8.42 7.15 -19.97
C ASN A 27 -9.30 6.99 -18.71
N LYS A 28 -9.92 8.06 -18.22
CA LYS A 28 -10.88 8.01 -17.10
C LYS A 28 -12.15 7.24 -17.45
N LEU A 29 -12.67 7.40 -18.66
CA LEU A 29 -13.86 6.71 -19.11
C LEU A 29 -13.63 5.19 -19.21
N ASN A 30 -12.48 4.77 -19.74
CA ASN A 30 -12.13 3.36 -19.90
C ASN A 30 -11.97 2.60 -18.55
N ILE A 31 -11.52 3.29 -17.50
CA ILE A 31 -11.34 2.67 -16.17
C ILE A 31 -12.68 2.34 -15.52
N LEU A 32 -13.71 3.15 -15.75
CA LEU A 32 -15.05 3.01 -15.15
C LEU A 32 -15.99 2.12 -15.97
N ASP A 33 -15.58 1.71 -17.17
CA ASP A 33 -16.40 0.91 -18.03
C ASP A 33 -16.78 -0.44 -17.41
N ASN A 34 -18.00 -0.89 -17.71
CA ASN A 34 -18.54 -2.18 -17.24
C ASN A 34 -18.63 -2.32 -15.71
N LEU A 35 -18.71 -1.25 -14.95
CA LEU A 35 -19.11 -1.26 -13.55
C LEU A 35 -20.62 -1.12 -13.45
N ASN A 36 -21.24 -1.91 -12.57
CA ASN A 36 -22.63 -1.67 -12.21
C ASN A 36 -22.75 -0.44 -11.28
N GLU A 37 -23.95 0.06 -11.08
CA GLU A 37 -24.21 1.27 -10.31
C GLU A 37 -23.60 1.24 -8.88
N PRO A 38 -23.78 0.18 -8.05
CA PRO A 38 -23.13 0.08 -6.75
C PRO A 38 -21.60 0.05 -6.81
N GLN A 39 -21.04 -0.62 -7.83
CA GLN A 39 -19.59 -0.67 -8.04
C GLN A 39 -19.05 0.71 -8.43
N LEU A 40 -19.74 1.41 -9.33
CA LEU A 40 -19.38 2.76 -9.74
C LEU A 40 -19.39 3.72 -8.54
N ALA A 41 -20.46 3.70 -7.76
CA ALA A 41 -20.57 4.50 -6.54
C ALA A 41 -19.41 4.22 -5.56
N ALA A 42 -19.05 2.94 -5.37
CA ALA A 42 -17.93 2.56 -4.51
C ALA A 42 -16.57 3.04 -5.05
N VAL A 43 -16.35 2.97 -6.35
CA VAL A 43 -15.11 3.41 -7.01
C VAL A 43 -14.94 4.92 -6.95
N THR A 44 -16.01 5.68 -7.14
CA THR A 44 -15.97 7.15 -7.23
C THR A 44 -16.21 7.87 -5.90
N LEU A 45 -16.32 7.13 -4.79
CA LEU A 45 -16.44 7.72 -3.44
C LEU A 45 -15.36 8.80 -3.22
N PRO A 46 -15.71 9.92 -2.59
CA PRO A 46 -14.74 10.92 -2.14
C PRO A 46 -13.63 10.29 -1.26
N PRO A 47 -12.46 10.96 -1.07
CA PRO A 47 -11.39 10.49 -0.20
C PRO A 47 -11.80 10.60 1.28
N ARG A 48 -12.62 9.66 1.74
CA ARG A 48 -13.07 9.51 3.12
C ARG A 48 -13.12 8.04 3.50
N HIS A 49 -13.16 7.75 4.79
CA HIS A 49 -13.31 6.40 5.29
C HIS A 49 -14.61 5.78 4.79
N ALA A 50 -14.55 4.55 4.30
CA ALA A 50 -15.69 3.80 3.81
C ALA A 50 -15.55 2.32 4.11
N LEU A 51 -16.65 1.67 4.46
CA LEU A 51 -16.76 0.22 4.56
C LEU A 51 -17.67 -0.26 3.45
N ILE A 52 -17.15 -1.17 2.61
CA ILE A 52 -17.90 -1.76 1.51
C ILE A 52 -18.18 -3.22 1.83
N LEU A 53 -19.42 -3.56 2.07
CA LEU A 53 -19.88 -4.92 2.31
C LEU A 53 -20.32 -5.56 0.98
N ALA A 54 -19.75 -6.70 0.66
CA ALA A 54 -20.01 -7.37 -0.60
C ALA A 54 -19.84 -8.89 -0.48
N GLY A 55 -20.79 -9.65 -1.01
CA GLY A 55 -20.79 -11.12 -1.02
C GLY A 55 -19.65 -11.72 -1.86
N ALA A 56 -19.52 -13.04 -1.81
CA ALA A 56 -18.61 -13.75 -2.70
C ALA A 56 -19.03 -13.54 -4.17
N GLY A 57 -18.06 -13.40 -5.08
CA GLY A 57 -18.36 -13.20 -6.51
C GLY A 57 -18.83 -11.79 -6.91
N SER A 58 -19.10 -10.89 -5.97
CA SER A 58 -19.59 -9.52 -6.25
C SER A 58 -18.58 -8.59 -6.93
N GLY A 59 -17.35 -9.05 -7.16
CA GLY A 59 -16.31 -8.23 -7.78
C GLY A 59 -15.52 -7.32 -6.82
N LYS A 60 -15.48 -7.63 -5.51
CA LYS A 60 -14.73 -6.84 -4.50
C LYS A 60 -13.33 -6.43 -4.94
N THR A 61 -12.56 -7.39 -5.43
CA THR A 61 -11.18 -7.13 -5.90
C THR A 61 -11.17 -6.21 -7.11
N ARG A 62 -12.15 -6.35 -8.01
CA ARG A 62 -12.31 -5.44 -9.15
C ARG A 62 -12.59 -4.02 -8.70
N VAL A 63 -13.56 -3.83 -7.81
CA VAL A 63 -13.91 -2.51 -7.25
C VAL A 63 -12.69 -1.86 -6.59
N LEU A 64 -11.94 -2.61 -5.75
CA LEU A 64 -10.75 -2.09 -5.09
C LEU A 64 -9.68 -1.69 -6.10
N THR A 65 -9.39 -2.53 -7.08
CA THR A 65 -8.36 -2.26 -8.11
C THR A 65 -8.74 -1.08 -8.97
N THR A 66 -10.02 -1.00 -9.40
CA THR A 66 -10.54 0.11 -10.19
C THR A 66 -10.54 1.42 -9.40
N ARG A 67 -10.87 1.39 -8.10
CA ARG A 67 -10.78 2.56 -7.24
C ARG A 67 -9.35 3.09 -7.13
N ILE A 68 -8.37 2.20 -6.94
CA ILE A 68 -6.96 2.57 -6.93
C ILE A 68 -6.57 3.24 -8.24
N ALA A 69 -6.92 2.60 -9.36
CA ALA A 69 -6.66 3.16 -10.69
C ALA A 69 -7.31 4.53 -10.89
N TRP A 70 -8.56 4.67 -10.46
CA TRP A 70 -9.31 5.93 -10.55
C TRP A 70 -8.68 7.05 -9.71
N LEU A 71 -8.31 6.78 -8.45
CA LEU A 71 -7.65 7.76 -7.58
C LEU A 71 -6.32 8.25 -8.17
N ILE A 72 -5.53 7.35 -8.76
CA ILE A 72 -4.27 7.70 -9.41
C ILE A 72 -4.52 8.48 -10.70
N SER A 73 -5.39 8.00 -11.57
CA SER A 73 -5.68 8.64 -12.87
C SER A 73 -6.30 10.04 -12.75
N THR A 74 -7.02 10.28 -11.65
CA THR A 74 -7.60 11.59 -11.32
C THR A 74 -6.63 12.51 -10.58
N GLY A 75 -5.41 12.06 -10.29
CA GLY A 75 -4.40 12.84 -9.57
C GLY A 75 -4.69 13.07 -8.10
N GLN A 76 -5.66 12.35 -7.51
CA GLN A 76 -6.02 12.48 -6.08
C GLN A 76 -4.96 11.85 -5.17
N VAL A 77 -4.28 10.80 -5.64
CA VAL A 77 -3.26 10.08 -4.87
C VAL A 77 -2.10 9.72 -5.80
N SER A 78 -0.87 9.90 -5.32
CA SER A 78 0.29 9.38 -6.04
C SER A 78 0.43 7.86 -5.82
N PRO A 79 0.99 7.12 -6.79
CA PRO A 79 1.20 5.67 -6.64
C PRO A 79 2.00 5.27 -5.38
N GLN A 80 2.93 6.13 -4.94
CA GLN A 80 3.79 5.89 -3.78
C GLN A 80 3.10 6.18 -2.45
N ALA A 81 2.07 7.03 -2.44
CA ALA A 81 1.30 7.37 -1.24
C ALA A 81 0.11 6.43 -0.98
N LEU A 82 0.01 5.33 -1.73
CA LEU A 82 -1.09 4.38 -1.64
C LEU A 82 -0.62 3.09 -0.98
N LEU A 83 -1.35 2.64 0.03
CA LEU A 83 -1.18 1.34 0.68
C LEU A 83 -2.40 0.47 0.42
N ALA A 84 -2.20 -0.68 -0.22
CA ALA A 84 -3.26 -1.68 -0.42
C ALA A 84 -2.83 -3.05 0.10
N VAL A 85 -3.67 -3.62 0.96
CA VAL A 85 -3.35 -4.86 1.64
C VAL A 85 -4.30 -5.97 1.20
N THR A 86 -3.75 -7.15 0.94
CA THR A 86 -4.51 -8.36 0.64
C THR A 86 -4.11 -9.49 1.58
N PHE A 87 -4.88 -10.58 1.55
CA PHE A 87 -4.55 -11.73 2.39
C PHE A 87 -3.51 -12.66 1.75
N THR A 88 -3.48 -12.79 0.42
CA THR A 88 -2.60 -13.74 -0.28
C THR A 88 -1.66 -13.05 -1.27
N ASN A 89 -0.47 -13.61 -1.45
CA ASN A 89 0.48 -13.15 -2.46
C ASN A 89 -0.08 -13.26 -3.89
N LYS A 90 -0.93 -14.26 -4.15
CA LYS A 90 -1.61 -14.42 -5.44
C LYS A 90 -2.51 -13.21 -5.72
N ALA A 91 -3.35 -12.82 -4.75
CA ALA A 91 -4.23 -11.65 -4.89
C ALA A 91 -3.45 -10.34 -5.06
N ALA A 92 -2.33 -10.18 -4.35
CA ALA A 92 -1.45 -9.02 -4.51
C ALA A 92 -0.87 -8.93 -5.93
N LYS A 93 -0.35 -10.04 -6.46
CA LYS A 93 0.18 -10.10 -7.84
C LYS A 93 -0.90 -9.82 -8.88
N GLU A 94 -2.09 -10.37 -8.70
CA GLU A 94 -3.23 -10.12 -9.60
C GLU A 94 -3.65 -8.65 -9.58
N MET A 95 -3.71 -8.03 -8.40
CA MET A 95 -4.00 -6.60 -8.25
C MET A 95 -2.98 -5.73 -8.99
N LEU A 96 -1.69 -6.01 -8.81
CA LEU A 96 -0.61 -5.30 -9.50
C LEU A 96 -0.69 -5.46 -11.03
N ALA A 97 -0.97 -6.68 -11.52
CA ALA A 97 -1.12 -6.94 -12.95
C ALA A 97 -2.30 -6.15 -13.55
N ARG A 98 -3.44 -6.11 -12.85
CA ARG A 98 -4.61 -5.34 -13.28
C ARG A 98 -4.34 -3.84 -13.29
N LEU A 99 -3.65 -3.31 -12.28
CA LEU A 99 -3.29 -1.89 -12.23
C LEU A 99 -2.33 -1.52 -13.37
N ALA A 100 -1.34 -2.37 -13.65
CA ALA A 100 -0.42 -2.16 -14.77
C ALA A 100 -1.12 -2.19 -16.15
N ALA A 101 -2.23 -2.94 -16.27
CA ALA A 101 -3.04 -2.94 -17.48
C ALA A 101 -3.95 -1.70 -17.62
N MET A 102 -4.37 -1.11 -16.49
CA MET A 102 -5.27 0.06 -16.47
C MET A 102 -4.52 1.39 -16.54
N LEU A 103 -3.29 1.44 -16.11
CA LEU A 103 -2.54 2.69 -15.93
C LEU A 103 -1.19 2.63 -16.64
N PRO A 104 -0.78 3.69 -17.36
CA PRO A 104 0.54 3.79 -17.98
C PRO A 104 1.61 4.15 -16.93
N ILE A 105 1.66 3.41 -15.83
CA ILE A 105 2.58 3.66 -14.72
C ILE A 105 3.41 2.42 -14.39
N ASN A 106 4.58 2.65 -13.83
CA ASN A 106 5.37 1.57 -13.23
C ASN A 106 4.79 1.23 -11.85
N ALA A 107 4.04 0.13 -11.77
CA ALA A 107 3.48 -0.37 -10.52
C ALA A 107 4.54 -0.97 -9.57
N LYS A 108 5.80 -1.15 -10.03
CA LYS A 108 6.92 -1.58 -9.18
C LYS A 108 7.16 -0.52 -8.11
N GLY A 109 7.23 -0.94 -6.88
CA GLY A 109 7.46 -0.04 -5.76
C GLY A 109 6.19 0.46 -5.06
N MET A 110 5.01 0.29 -5.61
CA MET A 110 3.76 0.52 -4.89
C MET A 110 3.68 -0.34 -3.63
N TRP A 111 3.01 0.18 -2.60
CA TRP A 111 2.80 -0.54 -1.35
C TRP A 111 1.57 -1.43 -1.46
N ILE A 112 1.63 -2.43 -2.34
CA ILE A 112 0.59 -3.44 -2.54
C ILE A 112 1.14 -4.81 -2.20
N GLY A 113 0.53 -5.49 -1.24
CA GLY A 113 1.03 -6.78 -0.76
C GLY A 113 0.18 -7.40 0.32
N THR A 114 0.68 -8.48 0.90
CA THR A 114 0.10 -9.06 2.11
C THR A 114 0.55 -8.28 3.34
N PHE A 115 -0.19 -8.39 4.45
CA PHE A 115 0.22 -7.80 5.73
C PHE A 115 1.67 -8.16 6.08
N HIS A 116 2.00 -9.45 6.09
CA HIS A 116 3.35 -9.91 6.40
C HIS A 116 4.41 -9.34 5.46
N GLY A 117 4.13 -9.33 4.15
CA GLY A 117 5.06 -8.79 3.16
C GLY A 117 5.30 -7.29 3.32
N LEU A 118 4.24 -6.52 3.56
CA LEU A 118 4.32 -5.07 3.76
C LEU A 118 4.98 -4.71 5.10
N CYS A 119 4.65 -5.43 6.19
CA CYS A 119 5.32 -5.26 7.48
C CYS A 119 6.82 -5.58 7.39
N ASN A 120 7.19 -6.68 6.71
CA ASN A 120 8.60 -7.00 6.49
C ASN A 120 9.31 -5.89 5.70
N ARG A 121 8.69 -5.38 4.62
CA ARG A 121 9.24 -4.26 3.84
C ARG A 121 9.40 -3.00 4.69
N MET A 122 8.44 -2.70 5.54
CA MET A 122 8.49 -1.55 6.46
C MET A 122 9.60 -1.71 7.49
N LEU A 123 9.71 -2.88 8.12
CA LEU A 123 10.77 -3.18 9.09
C LEU A 123 12.16 -3.12 8.46
N ARG A 124 12.31 -3.56 7.21
CA ARG A 124 13.60 -3.46 6.50
C ARG A 124 13.97 -2.02 6.13
N ALA A 125 12.99 -1.18 5.84
CA ALA A 125 13.22 0.24 5.58
C ALA A 125 13.58 1.01 6.87
N HIS A 126 12.99 0.63 8.00
CA HIS A 126 13.09 1.30 9.30
C HIS A 126 13.70 0.42 10.40
N TYR A 127 14.64 -0.45 10.03
CA TYR A 127 15.22 -1.41 10.98
C TYR A 127 15.86 -0.75 12.20
N ARG A 128 16.47 0.43 12.02
CA ARG A 128 17.10 1.19 13.12
C ARG A 128 16.06 1.68 14.11
N ASP A 129 14.97 2.25 13.63
CA ASP A 129 13.88 2.78 14.47
C ASP A 129 13.17 1.64 15.22
N ALA A 130 13.15 0.44 14.62
CA ALA A 130 12.62 -0.78 15.22
C ALA A 130 13.61 -1.48 16.18
N GLY A 131 14.83 -0.96 16.36
CA GLY A 131 15.87 -1.58 17.19
C GLY A 131 16.37 -2.94 16.65
N LEU A 132 16.25 -3.15 15.34
CA LEU A 132 16.64 -4.40 14.69
C LEU A 132 18.01 -4.30 14.02
N PRO A 133 18.79 -5.39 13.95
CA PRO A 133 20.00 -5.42 13.11
C PRO A 133 19.60 -5.33 11.63
N GLN A 134 20.43 -4.72 10.79
CA GLN A 134 20.16 -4.52 9.36
C GLN A 134 19.81 -5.83 8.62
N LEU A 135 20.48 -6.91 8.98
CA LEU A 135 20.30 -8.24 8.39
C LEU A 135 19.46 -9.17 9.30
N PHE A 136 18.43 -8.62 9.96
CA PHE A 136 17.55 -9.45 10.76
C PHE A 136 16.85 -10.54 9.92
N GLN A 137 16.59 -11.67 10.55
CA GLN A 137 15.86 -12.78 9.95
C GLN A 137 14.47 -12.91 10.56
N ILE A 138 13.51 -13.31 9.76
CA ILE A 138 12.17 -13.66 10.22
C ILE A 138 12.16 -15.17 10.38
N LEU A 139 11.90 -15.63 11.59
CA LEU A 139 11.78 -17.04 11.91
C LEU A 139 10.33 -17.48 11.72
N ASP A 140 10.12 -18.60 11.08
CA ASP A 140 8.85 -19.31 11.17
C ASP A 140 8.76 -20.12 12.48
N SER A 141 7.61 -20.77 12.73
CA SER A 141 7.40 -21.51 13.98
C SER A 141 8.35 -22.71 14.12
N ALA A 142 8.77 -23.33 13.03
CA ALA A 142 9.72 -24.42 13.03
C ALA A 142 11.14 -23.94 13.33
N ASP A 143 11.54 -22.85 12.70
CA ASP A 143 12.82 -22.16 12.92
C ASP A 143 12.94 -21.67 14.36
N GLN A 144 11.87 -21.07 14.91
CA GLN A 144 11.82 -20.64 16.31
C GLN A 144 12.04 -21.80 17.27
N LEU A 145 11.32 -22.91 17.08
CA LEU A 145 11.48 -24.11 17.90
C LEU A 145 12.89 -24.69 17.79
N ALA A 146 13.47 -24.73 16.58
CA ALA A 146 14.82 -25.20 16.37
C ALA A 146 15.88 -24.30 17.05
N ALA A 147 15.67 -22.98 17.02
CA ALA A 147 16.52 -22.01 17.71
C ALA A 147 16.46 -22.19 19.23
N ILE A 148 15.27 -22.38 19.81
CA ILE A 148 15.09 -22.64 21.24
C ILE A 148 15.79 -23.95 21.65
N LYS A 149 15.62 -25.02 20.89
CA LYS A 149 16.32 -26.30 21.16
C LYS A 149 17.84 -26.14 21.17
N ARG A 150 18.39 -25.42 20.20
CA ARG A 150 19.83 -25.13 20.12
C ARG A 150 20.30 -24.32 21.34
N LEU A 151 19.52 -23.32 21.75
CA LEU A 151 19.83 -22.49 22.91
C LEU A 151 19.82 -23.32 24.22
N LEU A 152 18.80 -24.13 24.45
CA LEU A 152 18.73 -25.01 25.60
C LEU A 152 19.96 -25.92 25.69
N LYS A 153 20.31 -26.56 24.59
CA LYS A 153 21.52 -27.40 24.49
C LYS A 153 22.79 -26.63 24.81
N SER A 154 22.94 -25.40 24.30
CA SER A 154 24.14 -24.57 24.53
C SER A 154 24.25 -24.10 25.99
N LEU A 155 23.13 -23.96 26.68
CA LEU A 155 23.06 -23.57 28.09
C LEU A 155 23.05 -24.77 29.07
N ASN A 156 23.18 -26.02 28.57
CA ASN A 156 23.05 -27.24 29.33
C ASN A 156 21.75 -27.31 30.19
N VAL A 157 20.67 -26.76 29.63
CA VAL A 157 19.35 -26.83 30.27
C VAL A 157 18.66 -28.12 29.84
N ASP A 158 18.10 -28.83 30.86
CA ASP A 158 17.37 -30.07 30.68
C ASP A 158 16.05 -29.81 29.94
N ASP A 159 15.91 -30.39 28.76
CA ASP A 159 14.75 -30.24 27.90
C ASP A 159 13.55 -31.09 28.33
N GLU A 160 13.71 -32.06 29.25
CA GLU A 160 12.62 -32.76 29.90
C GLU A 160 11.96 -31.87 30.97
N LYS A 161 12.76 -31.07 31.71
CA LYS A 161 12.24 -30.11 32.69
C LYS A 161 11.69 -28.83 32.05
N PHE A 162 12.26 -28.41 30.93
CA PHE A 162 11.87 -27.23 30.18
C PHE A 162 11.55 -27.56 28.72
N PRO A 163 10.37 -28.14 28.43
CA PRO A 163 10.02 -28.58 27.10
C PRO A 163 10.08 -27.41 26.09
N PRO A 164 10.82 -27.53 24.98
CA PRO A 164 11.01 -26.45 24.01
C PRO A 164 9.71 -25.86 23.47
N ARG A 165 8.64 -26.65 23.35
CA ARG A 165 7.33 -26.19 22.90
C ARG A 165 6.66 -25.27 23.93
N GLU A 166 6.77 -25.57 25.20
CA GLU A 166 6.22 -24.75 26.28
C GLU A 166 6.96 -23.41 26.36
N LEU A 167 8.29 -23.45 26.25
CA LEU A 167 9.09 -22.23 26.15
C LEU A 167 8.74 -21.38 24.94
N THR A 168 8.49 -22.02 23.78
CA THR A 168 8.02 -21.31 22.59
C THR A 168 6.69 -20.61 22.87
N TRP A 169 5.74 -21.31 23.50
CA TRP A 169 4.46 -20.72 23.88
C TRP A 169 4.63 -19.56 24.86
N PHE A 170 5.44 -19.76 25.91
CA PHE A 170 5.72 -18.72 26.90
C PHE A 170 6.31 -17.46 26.27
N ILE A 171 7.33 -17.60 25.42
CA ILE A 171 7.96 -16.47 24.71
C ILE A 171 6.94 -15.72 23.85
N ASN A 172 6.09 -16.46 23.13
CA ASN A 172 5.08 -15.86 22.27
C ASN A 172 3.96 -15.16 23.04
N ALA A 173 3.67 -15.64 24.27
CA ALA A 173 2.67 -15.00 25.15
C ALA A 173 3.19 -13.71 25.81
N GLN A 174 4.51 -13.53 25.91
CA GLN A 174 5.15 -12.31 26.47
C GLN A 174 5.42 -11.24 25.44
N LYS A 175 5.32 -11.54 24.16
CA LYS A 175 5.50 -10.57 23.06
C LYS A 175 4.19 -9.97 22.62
#